data_f1a4cca6ceb3fad98ef89ee6c9d5d6f3
#
_entry.id   f1a4cca6ceb3fad98ef89ee6c9d5d6f3
#
_cell.length_a   1.000
_cell.length_b   1.000
_cell.length_c   1.000
_cell.angle_alpha   90.00
_cell.angle_beta   90.00
_cell.angle_gamma   90.00
#
_symmetry.space_group_name_H-M   'P 1'
#
loop_
_entity.id
_entity.type
_entity.pdbx_description
1 polymer ?
#
loop_
_entity_poly.entity_id
_entity_poly.type
_entity_poly.pdbx_seq_one_letter_code
_entity_poly.pdbx_strand_id
1 'polypeptide(L)'
;LKTADFIWEFDEKDPNDKSTWYTPPRAEMEMKELRGTGMVEVYNNQMLWSNRQMQRVYDAFVDIWGTEELWVTIDRANLNFPKLEKKGAKGFIHWDYDPDTKPQNVQGVLALADQLDPNMGGFQCIPELFRTYDTWKLTQPEGRDKFQPDITGLEDHIVKVALEAGDLLIFHSAEPHGIRPNLSDDKIRIAQYISMMPAEEENETLREWRVNSWKNRIAPEGYAFPGDPRK
;
A
#
# COMPACT_ATOMS: atom_id res chain seq x y z
N LEU A 1 -12.79 -7.62 10.07
CA LEU A 1 -13.68 -8.59 9.40
C LEU A 1 -14.57 -7.92 8.36
N LYS A 2 -15.48 -6.99 8.72
CA LYS A 2 -16.43 -6.37 7.78
C LYS A 2 -15.77 -5.69 6.55
N THR A 3 -14.61 -5.07 6.74
CA THR A 3 -13.88 -4.44 5.64
C THR A 3 -13.27 -5.49 4.71
N ALA A 4 -12.75 -6.59 5.25
CA ALA A 4 -12.25 -7.70 4.43
C ALA A 4 -13.39 -8.34 3.63
N ASP A 5 -14.52 -8.62 4.26
CA ASP A 5 -15.71 -9.18 3.59
C ASP A 5 -16.18 -8.25 2.45
N PHE A 6 -16.21 -6.94 2.71
CA PHE A 6 -16.52 -5.95 1.69
C PHE A 6 -15.54 -5.98 0.51
N ILE A 7 -14.23 -6.11 0.76
CA ILE A 7 -13.22 -6.15 -0.32
C ILE A 7 -13.41 -7.38 -1.20
N TRP A 8 -13.72 -8.54 -0.62
CA TRP A 8 -14.06 -9.74 -1.35
C TRP A 8 -15.26 -9.55 -2.28
N GLU A 9 -16.35 -9.03 -1.73
CA GLU A 9 -17.56 -8.74 -2.49
C GLU A 9 -17.32 -7.70 -3.59
N PHE A 10 -16.59 -6.63 -3.25
CA PHE A 10 -16.23 -5.56 -4.19
C PHE A 10 -15.43 -6.10 -5.38
N ASP A 11 -14.48 -6.99 -5.15
CA ASP A 11 -13.65 -7.58 -6.18
C ASP A 11 -14.33 -8.76 -6.91
N GLU A 12 -15.59 -9.08 -6.55
CA GLU A 12 -16.37 -10.18 -7.13
C GLU A 12 -15.67 -11.54 -6.96
N LYS A 13 -15.05 -11.76 -5.81
CA LYS A 13 -14.35 -12.98 -5.43
C LYS A 13 -15.02 -13.61 -4.21
N ASP A 14 -15.01 -14.94 -4.16
CA ASP A 14 -15.51 -15.72 -3.02
C ASP A 14 -14.32 -16.34 -2.27
N PRO A 15 -14.14 -16.07 -0.97
CA PRO A 15 -13.08 -16.67 -0.17
C PRO A 15 -13.15 -18.21 -0.13
N ASN A 16 -14.35 -18.80 -0.34
CA ASN A 16 -14.57 -20.23 -0.31
C ASN A 16 -14.54 -20.90 -1.69
N ASP A 17 -14.48 -20.14 -2.77
CA ASP A 17 -14.40 -20.64 -4.13
C ASP A 17 -13.15 -20.13 -4.87
N LYS A 18 -12.09 -20.94 -4.84
CA LYS A 18 -10.81 -20.60 -5.48
C LYS A 18 -10.91 -20.37 -6.99
N SER A 19 -11.96 -20.85 -7.66
CA SER A 19 -12.15 -20.62 -9.09
C SER A 19 -12.40 -19.14 -9.39
N THR A 20 -12.94 -18.39 -8.43
CA THR A 20 -13.20 -16.95 -8.55
C THR A 20 -11.93 -16.08 -8.39
N TRP A 21 -10.88 -16.60 -7.74
CA TRP A 21 -9.71 -15.79 -7.36
C TRP A 21 -8.93 -15.23 -8.56
N TYR A 22 -8.94 -15.97 -9.66
CA TYR A 22 -8.16 -15.64 -10.86
C TYR A 22 -9.05 -15.18 -12.03
N THR A 23 -10.33 -14.95 -11.78
CA THR A 23 -11.20 -14.37 -12.81
C THR A 23 -10.71 -12.96 -13.19
N PRO A 24 -10.94 -12.51 -14.43
CA PRO A 24 -10.55 -11.17 -14.83
C PRO A 24 -11.08 -10.09 -13.88
N PRO A 25 -10.39 -8.98 -13.71
CA PRO A 25 -10.91 -7.83 -12.98
C PRO A 25 -12.15 -7.28 -13.70
N ARG A 26 -12.96 -6.51 -12.98
CA ARG A 26 -14.11 -5.82 -13.56
C ARG A 26 -13.70 -4.96 -14.76
N ALA A 27 -14.59 -4.85 -15.74
CA ALA A 27 -14.30 -4.08 -16.94
C ALA A 27 -14.08 -2.59 -16.67
N GLU A 28 -14.69 -2.08 -15.60
CA GLU A 28 -14.59 -0.68 -15.17
C GLU A 28 -13.26 -0.32 -14.50
N MET A 29 -12.45 -1.32 -14.16
CA MET A 29 -11.12 -1.08 -13.57
C MET A 29 -10.13 -0.71 -14.66
N GLU A 30 -9.50 0.45 -14.54
CA GLU A 30 -8.62 1.00 -15.56
C GLU A 30 -7.22 0.39 -15.53
N MET A 31 -6.65 0.16 -14.33
CA MET A 31 -5.26 -0.31 -14.18
C MET A 31 -5.18 -1.82 -13.90
N LYS A 32 -5.56 -2.59 -14.91
CA LYS A 32 -5.62 -4.07 -14.82
C LYS A 32 -4.26 -4.72 -14.54
N GLU A 33 -3.17 -4.12 -15.03
CA GLU A 33 -1.79 -4.60 -14.83
C GLU A 33 -1.37 -4.63 -13.37
N LEU A 34 -1.88 -3.73 -12.54
CA LEU A 34 -1.58 -3.71 -11.10
C LEU A 34 -2.34 -4.78 -10.31
N ARG A 35 -3.28 -5.46 -10.92
CA ARG A 35 -3.96 -6.61 -10.30
C ARG A 35 -2.98 -7.73 -9.94
N GLY A 36 -1.89 -7.87 -10.70
CA GLY A 36 -0.82 -8.81 -10.38
C GLY A 36 -0.17 -8.60 -9.02
N THR A 37 -0.29 -7.40 -8.44
CA THR A 37 0.14 -7.04 -7.08
C THR A 37 -1.01 -7.03 -6.08
N GLY A 38 -2.23 -7.34 -6.50
CA GLY A 38 -3.44 -7.42 -5.68
C GLY A 38 -4.10 -6.08 -5.39
N MET A 39 -3.82 -5.02 -6.14
CA MET A 39 -4.47 -3.72 -5.94
C MET A 39 -5.95 -3.78 -6.28
N VAL A 40 -6.77 -3.23 -5.40
CA VAL A 40 -8.24 -3.12 -5.53
C VAL A 40 -8.61 -1.65 -5.56
N GLU A 41 -9.16 -1.20 -6.69
CA GLU A 41 -9.46 0.21 -6.96
C GLU A 41 -10.73 0.69 -6.25
N VAL A 42 -10.68 0.70 -4.93
CA VAL A 42 -11.73 1.26 -4.08
C VAL A 42 -11.13 2.27 -3.11
N TYR A 43 -11.63 3.50 -3.12
CA TYR A 43 -11.06 4.62 -2.38
C TYR A 43 -12.03 5.20 -1.33
N ASN A 44 -13.25 5.47 -1.72
CA ASN A 44 -14.20 6.27 -0.96
C ASN A 44 -15.37 5.47 -0.37
N ASN A 45 -15.19 4.17 -0.11
CA ASN A 45 -16.21 3.35 0.54
C ASN A 45 -16.26 3.62 2.05
N GLN A 46 -17.46 3.50 2.64
CA GLN A 46 -17.68 3.73 4.08
C GLN A 46 -16.84 2.80 4.96
N MET A 47 -16.61 1.55 4.55
CA MET A 47 -15.82 0.62 5.35
C MET A 47 -14.36 1.07 5.44
N LEU A 48 -13.78 1.55 4.33
CA LEU A 48 -12.43 2.10 4.31
C LEU A 48 -12.34 3.40 5.11
N TRP A 49 -13.37 4.26 5.01
CA TRP A 49 -13.43 5.49 5.81
C TRP A 49 -13.58 5.21 7.29
N SER A 50 -14.33 4.18 7.68
CA SER A 50 -14.46 3.78 9.09
C SER A 50 -13.11 3.38 9.69
N ASN A 51 -12.27 2.66 8.94
CA ASN A 51 -10.91 2.32 9.39
C ASN A 51 -10.00 3.55 9.52
N ARG A 52 -10.07 4.49 8.56
CA ARG A 52 -9.31 5.75 8.60
C ARG A 52 -9.65 6.62 9.81
N GLN A 53 -10.89 6.53 10.28
CA GLN A 53 -11.43 7.32 11.39
C GLN A 53 -11.36 6.57 12.74
N MET A 54 -10.79 5.36 12.78
CA MET A 54 -10.60 4.67 14.07
C MET A 54 -9.61 5.44 14.94
N GLN A 55 -9.99 5.67 16.20
CA GLN A 55 -9.19 6.44 17.16
C GLN A 55 -7.76 5.90 17.25
N ARG A 56 -7.57 4.60 17.39
CA ARG A 56 -6.23 3.99 17.48
C ARG A 56 -5.36 4.20 16.22
N VAL A 57 -5.99 4.25 15.04
CA VAL A 57 -5.28 4.56 13.79
C VAL A 57 -4.86 6.03 13.78
N TYR A 58 -5.76 6.92 14.14
CA TYR A 58 -5.49 8.35 14.24
C TYR A 58 -4.40 8.65 15.28
N ASP A 59 -4.51 8.11 16.50
CA ASP A 59 -3.55 8.33 17.60
C ASP A 59 -2.12 7.92 17.21
N ALA A 60 -1.96 6.82 16.46
CA ALA A 60 -0.65 6.40 15.99
C ALA A 60 0.04 7.45 15.10
N PHE A 61 -0.73 8.17 14.27
CA PHE A 61 -0.18 9.24 13.46
C PHE A 61 -0.02 10.55 14.24
N VAL A 62 -0.88 10.82 15.23
CA VAL A 62 -0.70 11.94 16.17
C VAL A 62 0.63 11.79 16.91
N ASP A 63 0.95 10.59 17.40
CA ASP A 63 2.22 10.30 18.08
C ASP A 63 3.43 10.52 17.16
N ILE A 64 3.31 10.19 15.88
CA ILE A 64 4.41 10.38 14.91
C ILE A 64 4.62 11.87 14.59
N TRP A 65 3.53 12.60 14.38
CA TRP A 65 3.59 13.98 13.90
C TRP A 65 3.61 15.02 15.03
N GLY A 66 3.21 14.65 16.24
CA GLY A 66 3.10 15.56 17.39
C GLY A 66 2.00 16.61 17.22
N THR A 67 0.99 16.35 16.39
CA THR A 67 -0.16 17.23 16.16
C THR A 67 -1.43 16.44 15.96
N GLU A 68 -2.55 17.00 16.43
CA GLU A 68 -3.91 16.48 16.19
C GLU A 68 -4.49 16.94 14.86
N GLU A 69 -3.91 17.96 14.22
CA GLU A 69 -4.36 18.49 12.95
C GLU A 69 -3.78 17.65 11.80
N LEU A 70 -4.50 16.60 11.43
CA LEU A 70 -4.05 15.65 10.41
C LEU A 70 -5.05 15.50 9.26
N TRP A 71 -4.52 15.35 8.06
CA TRP A 71 -5.25 14.89 6.89
C TRP A 71 -4.91 13.44 6.57
N VAL A 72 -5.93 12.61 6.40
CA VAL A 72 -5.76 11.21 5.97
C VAL A 72 -5.71 11.10 4.45
N THR A 73 -4.90 10.17 3.93
CA THR A 73 -4.88 9.85 2.50
C THR A 73 -6.15 9.13 2.07
N ILE A 74 -6.57 9.40 0.84
CA ILE A 74 -7.63 8.65 0.18
C ILE A 74 -6.95 7.60 -0.70
N ASP A 75 -6.72 6.42 -0.16
CA ASP A 75 -6.01 5.34 -0.84
C ASP A 75 -6.86 4.05 -0.89
N ARG A 76 -6.36 3.05 -1.53
CA ARG A 76 -7.03 1.82 -1.95
C ARG A 76 -6.84 0.66 -0.99
N ALA A 77 -7.43 -0.48 -1.36
CA ALA A 77 -7.25 -1.75 -0.69
C ALA A 77 -6.31 -2.68 -1.49
N ASN A 78 -5.96 -3.80 -0.88
CA ASN A 78 -5.19 -4.86 -1.51
C ASN A 78 -5.81 -6.21 -1.18
N LEU A 79 -5.96 -7.06 -2.20
CA LEU A 79 -6.41 -8.44 -2.13
C LEU A 79 -5.47 -9.29 -3.00
N ASN A 80 -4.48 -9.93 -2.37
CA ASN A 80 -3.39 -10.60 -3.06
C ASN A 80 -3.48 -12.12 -2.91
N PHE A 81 -3.73 -12.80 -4.03
CA PHE A 81 -3.88 -14.24 -4.12
C PHE A 81 -2.53 -14.96 -4.33
N PRO A 82 -2.45 -16.26 -4.00
CA PRO A 82 -1.32 -17.08 -4.38
C PRO A 82 -1.01 -16.97 -5.88
N LYS A 83 0.28 -16.92 -6.22
CA LYS A 83 0.69 -16.94 -7.63
C LYS A 83 0.43 -18.30 -8.25
N LEU A 84 -0.20 -18.34 -9.43
CA LEU A 84 -0.36 -19.57 -10.21
C LEU A 84 1.00 -20.12 -10.66
N GLU A 85 1.89 -19.24 -11.09
CA GLU A 85 3.27 -19.58 -11.42
C GLU A 85 4.21 -19.05 -10.33
N LYS A 86 4.72 -19.96 -9.50
CA LYS A 86 5.57 -19.62 -8.34
C LYS A 86 7.05 -19.57 -8.68
N LYS A 87 7.47 -20.34 -9.71
CA LYS A 87 8.87 -20.44 -10.09
C LYS A 87 9.39 -19.12 -10.64
N GLY A 88 10.41 -18.56 -9.99
CA GLY A 88 11.02 -17.30 -10.41
C GLY A 88 10.21 -16.05 -10.04
N ALA A 89 9.06 -16.18 -9.36
CA ALA A 89 8.33 -15.03 -8.87
C ALA A 89 9.16 -14.28 -7.83
N LYS A 90 9.56 -13.06 -8.16
CA LYS A 90 10.29 -12.15 -7.28
C LYS A 90 9.35 -11.08 -6.76
N GLY A 91 9.56 -10.64 -5.52
CA GLY A 91 9.04 -9.39 -5.04
C GLY A 91 9.75 -8.21 -5.71
N PHE A 92 9.21 -7.04 -5.56
CA PHE A 92 9.87 -5.83 -5.99
C PHE A 92 10.18 -4.96 -4.77
N ILE A 93 11.22 -4.14 -4.89
CA ILE A 93 11.57 -3.09 -3.94
C ILE A 93 11.61 -1.78 -4.72
N HIS A 94 10.99 -0.75 -4.17
CA HIS A 94 10.91 0.57 -4.79
C HIS A 94 10.84 1.66 -3.72
N TRP A 95 10.93 2.89 -4.16
CA TRP A 95 10.53 4.07 -3.42
C TRP A 95 9.33 4.73 -4.11
N ASP A 96 8.38 5.23 -3.34
CA ASP A 96 7.29 6.05 -3.87
C ASP A 96 7.72 7.50 -4.10
N TYR A 97 8.82 7.92 -3.49
CA TYR A 97 9.41 9.25 -3.61
C TYR A 97 10.89 9.13 -3.95
N ASP A 98 11.42 10.08 -4.72
CA ASP A 98 12.87 10.17 -4.93
C ASP A 98 13.55 10.39 -3.56
N PRO A 99 14.34 9.44 -3.05
CA PRO A 99 14.96 9.57 -1.74
C PRO A 99 15.97 10.72 -1.64
N ASP A 100 16.49 11.22 -2.76
CA ASP A 100 17.34 12.41 -2.78
C ASP A 100 16.59 13.68 -2.37
N THR A 101 15.26 13.70 -2.49
CA THR A 101 14.41 14.82 -2.03
C THR A 101 14.22 14.83 -0.51
N LYS A 102 14.68 13.78 0.20
CA LYS A 102 14.52 13.59 1.65
C LYS A 102 13.08 13.79 2.12
N PRO A 103 12.14 13.03 1.58
CA PRO A 103 10.74 13.17 1.95
C PRO A 103 10.57 12.98 3.45
N GLN A 104 9.74 13.80 4.08
CA GLN A 104 9.41 13.71 5.50
C GLN A 104 8.04 13.11 5.74
N ASN A 105 7.61 12.18 4.88
CA ASN A 105 6.32 11.55 4.94
C ASN A 105 6.41 10.15 5.54
N VAL A 106 5.29 9.66 6.02
CA VAL A 106 5.11 8.27 6.43
C VAL A 106 3.99 7.63 5.64
N GLN A 107 4.07 6.33 5.51
CA GLN A 107 3.06 5.51 4.85
C GLN A 107 2.58 4.41 5.79
N GLY A 108 1.33 3.97 5.64
CA GLY A 108 0.79 2.95 6.51
C GLY A 108 0.03 1.85 5.77
N VAL A 109 0.11 0.65 6.34
CA VAL A 109 -0.59 -0.55 5.87
C VAL A 109 -1.34 -1.14 7.04
N LEU A 110 -2.67 -1.10 6.99
CA LEU A 110 -3.54 -1.80 7.94
C LEU A 110 -3.77 -3.23 7.43
N ALA A 111 -3.33 -4.22 8.21
CA ALA A 111 -3.58 -5.62 7.92
C ALA A 111 -5.06 -5.97 8.23
N LEU A 112 -5.80 -6.47 7.24
CA LEU A 112 -7.20 -6.89 7.40
C LEU A 112 -7.34 -8.41 7.55
N ALA A 113 -6.26 -9.14 7.36
CA ALA A 113 -6.10 -10.57 7.60
C ALA A 113 -4.66 -10.83 8.06
N ASP A 114 -4.44 -11.95 8.74
CA ASP A 114 -3.11 -12.36 9.20
C ASP A 114 -2.14 -12.53 8.03
N GLN A 115 -0.93 -12.03 8.19
CA GLN A 115 0.17 -12.05 7.22
C GLN A 115 1.44 -12.63 7.88
N LEU A 116 1.29 -13.75 8.56
CA LEU A 116 2.35 -14.35 9.41
C LEU A 116 3.28 -15.27 8.62
N ASP A 117 2.80 -15.86 7.53
CA ASP A 117 3.61 -16.76 6.70
C ASP A 117 4.56 -15.95 5.78
N PRO A 118 5.87 -16.15 5.86
CA PRO A 118 6.82 -15.46 4.99
C PRO A 118 6.66 -15.77 3.49
N ASN A 119 5.91 -16.82 3.14
CA ASN A 119 5.63 -17.21 1.76
C ASN A 119 4.30 -16.65 1.23
N MET A 120 3.41 -16.14 2.08
CA MET A 120 2.25 -15.38 1.61
C MET A 120 2.66 -13.95 1.27
N GLY A 121 1.92 -13.27 0.43
CA GLY A 121 2.12 -11.85 0.13
C GLY A 121 2.25 -11.01 1.39
N GLY A 122 2.73 -9.79 1.29
CA GLY A 122 2.88 -8.92 2.44
C GLY A 122 3.99 -7.90 2.25
N PHE A 123 4.12 -7.03 3.21
CA PHE A 123 5.14 -5.98 3.20
C PHE A 123 6.55 -6.57 3.35
N GLN A 124 7.47 -6.03 2.56
CA GLN A 124 8.90 -6.25 2.70
C GLN A 124 9.65 -4.94 2.51
N CYS A 125 10.82 -4.82 3.13
CA CYS A 125 11.65 -3.62 3.05
C CYS A 125 13.11 -3.96 3.23
N ILE A 126 14.00 -2.97 3.03
CA ILE A 126 15.44 -3.10 3.26
C ILE A 126 15.90 -1.97 4.20
N PRO A 127 15.72 -2.12 5.53
CA PRO A 127 16.11 -1.09 6.49
C PRO A 127 17.62 -0.73 6.46
N GLU A 128 18.44 -1.67 6.04
CA GLU A 128 19.87 -1.44 5.80
C GLU A 128 20.07 -0.35 4.73
N LEU A 129 19.39 -0.48 3.59
CA LEU A 129 19.49 0.48 2.50
C LEU A 129 18.95 1.85 2.90
N PHE A 130 17.87 1.90 3.70
CA PHE A 130 17.38 3.15 4.27
C PHE A 130 18.46 3.86 5.09
N ARG A 131 19.13 3.15 5.99
CA ARG A 131 20.17 3.71 6.86
C ARG A 131 21.44 4.10 6.11
N THR A 132 21.78 3.37 5.07
CA THR A 132 23.04 3.54 4.32
C THR A 132 22.87 4.27 2.99
N TYR A 133 21.70 4.79 2.70
CA TYR A 133 21.35 5.38 1.41
C TYR A 133 22.39 6.37 0.87
N ASP A 134 22.84 7.32 1.71
CA ASP A 134 23.80 8.35 1.30
C ASP A 134 25.17 7.78 0.88
N THR A 135 25.58 6.64 1.46
CA THR A 135 26.80 5.94 1.07
C THR A 135 26.55 5.03 -0.13
N TRP A 136 25.45 4.30 -0.10
CA TRP A 136 25.07 3.38 -1.19
C TRP A 136 24.93 4.13 -2.53
N LYS A 137 24.28 5.29 -2.55
CA LYS A 137 24.08 6.06 -3.79
C LYS A 137 25.35 6.47 -4.48
N LEU A 138 26.46 6.66 -3.74
CA LEU A 138 27.76 7.02 -4.29
C LEU A 138 28.40 5.86 -5.10
N THR A 139 27.95 4.64 -4.90
CA THR A 139 28.42 3.45 -5.63
C THR A 139 27.55 3.13 -6.85
N GLN A 140 26.47 3.87 -7.06
CA GLN A 140 25.54 3.62 -8.14
C GLN A 140 25.93 4.34 -9.42
N PRO A 141 25.58 3.79 -10.60
CA PRO A 141 25.87 4.43 -11.87
C PRO A 141 25.11 5.76 -12.01
N GLU A 142 25.71 6.66 -12.77
CA GLU A 142 25.03 7.88 -13.18
C GLU A 142 23.77 7.53 -13.98
N GLY A 143 22.66 8.21 -13.67
CA GLY A 143 21.36 7.94 -14.31
C GLY A 143 20.60 6.70 -13.80
N ARG A 144 20.96 6.18 -12.63
CA ARG A 144 20.19 5.12 -11.98
C ARG A 144 18.71 5.47 -11.91
N ASP A 145 17.85 4.46 -11.89
CA ASP A 145 16.44 4.66 -11.57
C ASP A 145 16.31 5.19 -10.13
N LYS A 146 15.58 6.30 -9.98
CA LYS A 146 15.39 6.95 -8.68
C LYS A 146 14.34 6.29 -7.80
N PHE A 147 13.49 5.46 -8.41
CA PHE A 147 12.36 4.80 -7.76
C PHE A 147 12.58 3.29 -7.58
N GLN A 148 13.49 2.69 -8.36
CA GLN A 148 13.79 1.26 -8.27
C GLN A 148 15.29 1.05 -8.00
N PRO A 149 15.67 0.73 -6.75
CA PRO A 149 17.07 0.45 -6.43
C PRO A 149 17.54 -0.86 -7.09
N ASP A 150 18.78 -0.88 -7.56
CA ASP A 150 19.46 -2.14 -7.77
C ASP A 150 19.77 -2.75 -6.40
N ILE A 151 19.12 -3.86 -6.08
CA ILE A 151 19.26 -4.56 -4.81
C ILE A 151 20.23 -5.75 -4.88
N THR A 152 21.00 -5.84 -5.96
CA THR A 152 22.02 -6.89 -6.11
C THR A 152 23.00 -6.86 -4.94
N GLY A 153 23.09 -7.97 -4.22
CA GLY A 153 23.91 -8.09 -3.00
C GLY A 153 23.23 -7.58 -1.72
N LEU A 154 21.97 -7.13 -1.79
CA LEU A 154 21.15 -6.74 -0.64
C LEU A 154 19.96 -7.70 -0.40
N GLU A 155 19.86 -8.80 -1.14
CA GLU A 155 18.74 -9.73 -1.07
C GLU A 155 18.59 -10.34 0.33
N ASP A 156 19.71 -10.63 1.00
CA ASP A 156 19.71 -11.18 2.36
C ASP A 156 19.34 -10.14 3.43
N HIS A 157 19.32 -8.85 3.07
CA HIS A 157 18.90 -7.76 3.96
C HIS A 157 17.38 -7.45 3.85
N ILE A 158 16.66 -8.17 2.98
CA ILE A 158 15.21 -8.01 2.84
C ILE A 158 14.51 -8.54 4.10
N VAL A 159 13.85 -7.64 4.80
CA VAL A 159 13.01 -7.95 5.95
C VAL A 159 11.58 -8.19 5.48
N LYS A 160 11.04 -9.37 5.78
CA LYS A 160 9.65 -9.73 5.56
C LYS A 160 8.88 -9.49 6.86
N VAL A 161 8.02 -8.48 6.88
CA VAL A 161 7.28 -8.12 8.08
C VAL A 161 6.06 -9.03 8.24
N ALA A 162 5.93 -9.63 9.43
CA ALA A 162 4.73 -10.36 9.82
C ALA A 162 3.74 -9.39 10.47
N LEU A 163 2.45 -9.52 10.15
CA LEU A 163 1.38 -8.70 10.69
C LEU A 163 0.20 -9.60 11.05
N GLU A 164 -0.40 -9.35 12.20
CA GLU A 164 -1.70 -9.90 12.57
C GLU A 164 -2.84 -9.02 12.02
N ALA A 165 -4.02 -9.60 11.89
CA ALA A 165 -5.20 -8.84 11.50
C ALA A 165 -5.51 -7.73 12.53
N GLY A 166 -5.52 -6.49 12.09
CA GLY A 166 -5.69 -5.29 12.93
C GLY A 166 -4.39 -4.54 13.19
N ASP A 167 -3.22 -5.10 12.84
CA ASP A 167 -1.96 -4.37 12.94
C ASP A 167 -1.88 -3.25 11.91
N LEU A 168 -1.40 -2.09 12.35
CA LEU A 168 -1.06 -0.97 11.50
C LEU A 168 0.47 -0.84 11.43
N LEU A 169 1.04 -1.23 10.30
CA LEU A 169 2.44 -0.97 9.98
C LEU A 169 2.57 0.46 9.47
N ILE A 170 3.46 1.24 10.07
CA ILE A 170 3.83 2.58 9.58
C ILE A 170 5.33 2.61 9.28
N PHE A 171 5.71 3.17 8.16
CA PHE A 171 7.09 3.27 7.72
C PHE A 171 7.38 4.62 7.07
N HIS A 172 8.64 5.03 7.11
CA HIS A 172 9.09 6.28 6.50
C HIS A 172 9.07 6.18 4.97
N SER A 173 8.64 7.22 4.26
CA SER A 173 8.51 7.19 2.79
C SER A 173 9.83 7.02 2.03
N ALA A 174 10.98 7.24 2.68
CA ALA A 174 12.29 6.91 2.12
C ALA A 174 12.73 5.46 2.40
N GLU A 175 11.93 4.65 3.10
CA GLU A 175 12.21 3.22 3.27
C GLU A 175 12.01 2.49 1.93
N PRO A 176 13.06 1.83 1.39
CA PRO A 176 12.89 1.00 0.19
C PRO A 176 12.05 -0.22 0.54
N HIS A 177 10.90 -0.34 -0.09
CA HIS A 177 9.88 -1.31 0.27
C HIS A 177 9.14 -1.90 -0.93
N GLY A 178 8.27 -2.85 -0.67
CA GLY A 178 7.42 -3.44 -1.68
C GLY A 178 6.51 -4.54 -1.14
N ILE A 179 5.85 -5.22 -2.05
CA ILE A 179 5.01 -6.38 -1.75
C ILE A 179 5.78 -7.64 -2.18
N ARG A 180 6.02 -8.55 -1.23
CA ARG A 180 6.55 -9.86 -1.57
C ARG A 180 5.51 -10.70 -2.34
N PRO A 181 5.94 -11.60 -3.24
CA PRO A 181 5.00 -12.46 -3.96
C PRO A 181 4.28 -13.40 -2.99
N ASN A 182 3.03 -13.70 -3.28
CA ASN A 182 2.29 -14.72 -2.55
C ASN A 182 2.60 -16.10 -3.16
N LEU A 183 3.49 -16.83 -2.51
CA LEU A 183 3.94 -18.19 -2.90
C LEU A 183 3.24 -19.28 -2.09
N SER A 184 2.29 -18.93 -1.21
CA SER A 184 1.50 -19.90 -0.46
C SER A 184 0.56 -20.68 -1.39
N ASP A 185 -0.12 -21.71 -0.85
CA ASP A 185 -1.07 -22.50 -1.62
C ASP A 185 -2.51 -21.97 -1.52
N ASP A 186 -2.83 -21.28 -0.42
CA ASP A 186 -4.21 -20.89 -0.10
C ASP A 186 -4.34 -19.65 0.79
N LYS A 187 -3.23 -19.07 1.23
CA LYS A 187 -3.28 -17.89 2.10
C LYS A 187 -3.41 -16.62 1.28
N ILE A 188 -4.27 -15.72 1.73
CA ILE A 188 -4.61 -14.51 1.01
C ILE A 188 -4.25 -13.32 1.87
N ARG A 189 -3.52 -12.38 1.29
CA ARG A 189 -3.26 -11.10 1.92
C ARG A 189 -4.40 -10.14 1.65
N ILE A 190 -4.92 -9.52 2.71
CA ILE A 190 -5.89 -8.43 2.63
C ILE A 190 -5.36 -7.26 3.44
N ALA A 191 -5.33 -6.07 2.85
CA ALA A 191 -4.84 -4.87 3.51
C ALA A 191 -5.55 -3.61 3.00
N GLN A 192 -5.48 -2.55 3.77
CA GLN A 192 -5.85 -1.19 3.37
C GLN A 192 -4.65 -0.28 3.57
N TYR A 193 -4.40 0.62 2.61
CA TYR A 193 -3.38 1.64 2.75
C TYR A 193 -3.97 2.87 3.44
N ILE A 194 -3.33 3.31 4.53
CA ILE A 194 -3.75 4.45 5.33
C ILE A 194 -2.50 5.22 5.75
N SER A 195 -2.41 6.47 5.32
CA SER A 195 -1.39 7.39 5.79
C SER A 195 -2.04 8.68 6.27
N MET A 196 -1.39 9.37 7.20
CA MET A 196 -1.81 10.71 7.60
C MET A 196 -0.61 11.65 7.57
N MET A 197 -0.89 12.91 7.34
CA MET A 197 0.09 13.99 7.28
C MET A 197 -0.46 15.21 8.02
N PRO A 198 0.38 16.11 8.51
CA PRO A 198 -0.08 17.38 9.05
C PRO A 198 -1.01 18.10 8.07
N ALA A 199 -2.10 18.64 8.58
CA ALA A 199 -3.09 19.34 7.78
C ALA A 199 -2.51 20.67 7.26
N GLU A 200 -2.80 20.96 5.99
CA GLU A 200 -2.43 22.22 5.33
C GLU A 200 -3.68 23.09 5.17
N GLU A 201 -4.28 23.52 6.29
CA GLU A 201 -5.59 24.20 6.29
C GLU A 201 -5.59 25.51 5.48
N GLU A 202 -4.44 26.20 5.40
CA GLU A 202 -4.25 27.40 4.59
C GLU A 202 -4.12 27.11 3.08
N ASN A 203 -3.94 25.86 2.71
CA ASN A 203 -3.88 25.44 1.31
C ASN A 203 -5.31 25.17 0.77
N GLU A 204 -6.02 26.26 0.45
CA GLU A 204 -7.42 26.19 -0.01
C GLU A 204 -7.57 25.27 -1.24
N THR A 205 -6.64 25.34 -2.19
CA THR A 205 -6.67 24.52 -3.41
C THR A 205 -6.64 23.03 -3.08
N LEU A 206 -5.71 22.62 -2.21
CA LEU A 206 -5.59 21.23 -1.79
C LEU A 206 -6.81 20.79 -0.97
N ARG A 207 -7.32 21.65 -0.09
CA ARG A 207 -8.52 21.37 0.69
C ARG A 207 -9.74 21.18 -0.20
N GLU A 208 -9.99 22.09 -1.12
CA GLU A 208 -11.12 22.00 -2.06
C GLU A 208 -11.03 20.73 -2.91
N TRP A 209 -9.84 20.41 -3.38
CA TRP A 209 -9.59 19.20 -4.14
C TRP A 209 -9.90 17.93 -3.31
N ARG A 210 -9.45 17.86 -2.04
CA ARG A 210 -9.76 16.75 -1.13
C ARG A 210 -11.26 16.60 -0.89
N VAL A 211 -11.96 17.72 -0.66
CA VAL A 211 -13.42 17.75 -0.50
C VAL A 211 -14.11 17.25 -1.77
N ASN A 212 -13.66 17.68 -2.94
CA ASN A 212 -14.20 17.25 -4.22
C ASN A 212 -13.96 15.76 -4.46
N SER A 213 -12.76 15.27 -4.19
CA SER A 213 -12.41 13.85 -4.26
C SER A 213 -13.37 13.00 -3.41
N TRP A 214 -13.58 13.40 -2.16
CA TRP A 214 -14.49 12.70 -1.27
C TRP A 214 -15.95 12.75 -1.72
N LYS A 215 -16.46 13.93 -2.08
CA LYS A 215 -17.86 14.15 -2.50
C LYS A 215 -18.21 13.40 -3.78
N ASN A 216 -17.31 13.42 -4.74
CA ASN A 216 -17.53 12.86 -6.07
C ASN A 216 -16.90 11.47 -6.25
N ARG A 217 -16.28 10.92 -5.20
CA ARG A 217 -15.61 9.62 -5.20
C ARG A 217 -14.54 9.50 -6.29
N ILE A 218 -13.79 10.55 -6.47
CA ILE A 218 -12.70 10.64 -7.43
C ILE A 218 -11.40 10.28 -6.71
N ALA A 219 -10.56 9.45 -7.32
CA ALA A 219 -9.25 9.13 -6.79
C ALA A 219 -8.37 10.39 -6.71
N PRO A 220 -7.41 10.43 -5.78
CA PRO A 220 -6.47 11.52 -5.67
C PRO A 220 -5.66 11.73 -6.95
N GLU A 221 -5.47 12.97 -7.34
CA GLU A 221 -4.62 13.33 -8.46
C GLU A 221 -3.17 12.89 -8.19
N GLY A 222 -2.52 12.30 -9.19
CA GLY A 222 -1.18 11.75 -9.07
C GLY A 222 -1.10 10.32 -8.56
N TYR A 223 -2.19 9.71 -8.14
CA TYR A 223 -2.24 8.28 -7.86
C TYR A 223 -2.31 7.47 -9.16
N ALA A 224 -1.82 6.24 -9.10
CA ALA A 224 -1.82 5.34 -10.24
C ALA A 224 -3.24 5.00 -10.74
N PHE A 225 -4.26 5.14 -9.89
CA PHE A 225 -5.66 4.89 -10.22
C PHE A 225 -6.46 6.18 -10.17
N PRO A 226 -6.83 6.75 -11.31
CA PRO A 226 -7.43 8.08 -11.40
C PRO A 226 -8.93 8.11 -11.17
N GLY A 227 -9.53 7.24 -10.43
CA GLY A 227 -10.94 7.26 -10.13
C GLY A 227 -11.36 6.10 -9.27
N ASP A 228 -12.48 6.25 -8.59
CA ASP A 228 -13.18 5.12 -7.98
C ASP A 228 -14.19 4.59 -9.00
N PRO A 229 -14.00 3.39 -9.55
CA PRO A 229 -14.90 2.84 -10.56
C PRO A 229 -16.31 2.59 -10.04
N ARG A 230 -16.52 2.76 -8.75
CA ARG A 230 -17.82 2.64 -8.09
C ARG A 230 -18.28 3.97 -7.53
N LYS A 231 -18.97 4.68 -8.33
CA LYS A 231 -19.68 5.89 -7.93
C LYS A 231 -20.97 5.57 -7.19
#